data_4f73cf5b0fc6ee23a7ba6c06a7fe8063
#
_entry.id   4f73cf5b0fc6ee23a7ba6c06a7fe8063
#
_cell.length_a   1.000
_cell.length_b   1.000
_cell.length_c   1.000
_cell.angle_alpha   90.00
_cell.angle_beta   90.00
_cell.angle_gamma   90.00
#
_symmetry.space_group_name_H-M   'P 1'
#
loop_
_entity.id
_entity.type
_entity.pdbx_description
1 polymer ?
#
loop_
_entity_poly.entity_id
_entity_poly.type
_entity_poly.pdbx_seq_one_letter_code
_entity_poly.pdbx_strand_id
1 'polypeptide(L)'
;KDSFIHNAFENAAATISGVEAAYNLMKKKGKFDETWKFITFGGDGGTYDIGFQSLSGAFERGHDFVYVCYDNEAYMNTGIQRSSSTPFLADTTTTPTGSVIPGKMQQKKNLTKIMVAHGVPYVAQSTFMGNFKDLSEKAHKAIYTPGAAFLNVMAPCPRGWRYPSEQLMEVTKKAVDTCV
;
A
#
# COMPACT_ATOMS: atom_id res chain seq x y z
N LYS A 1 -14.55 -19.25 -6.31
CA LYS A 1 -14.99 -18.74 -4.99
C LYS A 1 -13.78 -18.10 -4.33
N ASP A 2 -13.78 -16.79 -4.20
CA ASP A 2 -12.65 -16.08 -3.62
C ASP A 2 -12.60 -16.33 -2.12
N SER A 3 -11.40 -16.55 -1.60
CA SER A 3 -11.15 -16.69 -0.17
C SER A 3 -10.53 -15.40 0.35
N PHE A 4 -10.94 -14.99 1.54
CA PHE A 4 -10.47 -13.78 2.20
C PHE A 4 -9.93 -14.10 3.58
N ILE A 5 -8.75 -13.56 3.91
CA ILE A 5 -8.14 -13.64 5.25
C ILE A 5 -7.96 -12.22 5.76
N HIS A 6 -8.59 -11.91 6.89
CA HIS A 6 -8.34 -10.68 7.62
C HIS A 6 -7.23 -10.90 8.66
N ASN A 7 -6.24 -10.01 8.66
CA ASN A 7 -5.15 -10.05 9.61
C ASN A 7 -5.20 -8.88 10.57
N ALA A 8 -4.64 -9.10 11.73
CA ALA A 8 -4.29 -8.01 12.60
C ALA A 8 -3.30 -7.06 11.89
N PHE A 9 -3.22 -5.87 12.38
CA PHE A 9 -2.39 -4.80 11.88
C PHE A 9 -0.95 -5.27 11.56
N GLU A 10 -0.40 -4.86 10.43
CA GLU A 10 0.93 -5.12 9.84
C GLU A 10 1.28 -6.57 9.43
N ASN A 11 0.44 -7.54 9.68
CA ASN A 11 0.74 -8.94 9.36
C ASN A 11 0.43 -9.39 7.93
N ALA A 12 -0.06 -8.50 7.07
CA ALA A 12 -0.51 -8.85 5.72
C ALA A 12 0.59 -9.53 4.89
N ALA A 13 1.80 -8.98 4.88
CA ALA A 13 2.93 -9.54 4.13
C ALA A 13 3.44 -10.86 4.71
N ALA A 14 3.48 -11.00 6.03
CA ALA A 14 3.87 -12.24 6.68
C ALA A 14 2.87 -13.36 6.39
N THR A 15 1.57 -13.04 6.46
CA THR A 15 0.51 -14.02 6.20
C THR A 15 0.51 -14.48 4.75
N ILE A 16 0.61 -13.56 3.78
CA ILE A 16 0.61 -13.95 2.37
C ILE A 16 1.83 -14.80 2.01
N SER A 17 3.00 -14.55 2.63
CA SER A 17 4.17 -15.41 2.48
C SER A 17 3.89 -16.84 2.91
N GLY A 18 3.23 -17.03 4.04
CA GLY A 18 2.84 -18.36 4.53
C GLY A 18 1.80 -19.04 3.65
N VAL A 19 0.78 -18.29 3.20
CA VAL A 19 -0.28 -18.82 2.34
C VAL A 19 0.28 -19.25 0.98
N GLU A 20 1.11 -18.43 0.36
CA GLU A 20 1.74 -18.74 -0.93
C GLU A 20 2.69 -19.94 -0.82
N ALA A 21 3.51 -19.99 0.22
CA ALA A 21 4.38 -21.14 0.47
C ALA A 21 3.58 -22.45 0.68
N ALA A 22 2.48 -22.39 1.44
CA ALA A 22 1.59 -23.53 1.63
C ALA A 22 0.92 -23.96 0.32
N TYR A 23 0.43 -23.01 -0.47
CA TYR A 23 -0.14 -23.28 -1.80
C TYR A 23 0.86 -24.00 -2.71
N ASN A 24 2.09 -23.48 -2.81
CA ASN A 24 3.14 -24.07 -3.64
C ASN A 24 3.49 -25.49 -3.21
N LEU A 25 3.57 -25.73 -1.90
CA LEU A 25 3.79 -27.08 -1.37
C LEU A 25 2.64 -28.03 -1.72
N MET A 26 1.39 -27.58 -1.58
CA MET A 26 0.21 -28.39 -1.88
C MET A 26 0.07 -28.68 -3.37
N LYS A 27 0.37 -27.70 -4.23
CA LYS A 27 0.43 -27.86 -5.68
C LYS A 27 1.51 -28.88 -6.07
N LYS A 28 2.71 -28.78 -5.50
CA LYS A 28 3.79 -29.75 -5.71
C LYS A 28 3.41 -31.17 -5.28
N LYS A 29 2.54 -31.30 -4.28
CA LYS A 29 1.99 -32.61 -3.84
C LYS A 29 0.80 -33.09 -4.67
N GLY A 30 0.42 -32.42 -5.75
CA GLY A 30 -0.71 -32.76 -6.61
C GLY A 30 -2.08 -32.62 -5.96
N LYS A 31 -2.21 -31.76 -4.92
CA LYS A 31 -3.48 -31.52 -4.23
C LYS A 31 -4.30 -30.40 -4.84
N PHE A 32 -3.69 -29.58 -5.71
CA PHE A 32 -4.32 -28.50 -6.46
C PHE A 32 -3.81 -28.49 -7.88
N ASP A 33 -4.72 -28.38 -8.84
CA ASP A 33 -4.39 -28.22 -10.26
C ASP A 33 -4.54 -26.77 -10.71
N GLU A 34 -5.37 -25.97 -10.00
CA GLU A 34 -5.65 -24.60 -10.36
C GLU A 34 -4.44 -23.68 -10.09
N THR A 35 -4.36 -22.62 -10.86
CA THR A 35 -3.41 -21.52 -10.63
C THR A 35 -4.10 -20.39 -9.90
N TRP A 36 -3.62 -20.07 -8.70
CA TRP A 36 -4.12 -18.98 -7.88
C TRP A 36 -3.21 -17.77 -7.97
N LYS A 37 -3.81 -16.61 -7.91
CA LYS A 37 -3.11 -15.34 -7.73
C LYS A 37 -3.43 -14.78 -6.35
N PHE A 38 -2.42 -14.28 -5.69
CA PHE A 38 -2.52 -13.74 -4.34
C PHE A 38 -2.46 -12.23 -4.37
N ILE A 39 -3.43 -11.57 -3.73
CA ILE A 39 -3.47 -10.12 -3.61
C ILE A 39 -3.58 -9.77 -2.14
N THR A 40 -2.74 -8.87 -1.69
CA THR A 40 -2.68 -8.41 -0.30
C THR A 40 -2.87 -6.90 -0.24
N PHE A 41 -3.67 -6.44 0.70
CA PHE A 41 -3.91 -5.02 0.95
C PHE A 41 -3.37 -4.62 2.32
N GLY A 42 -2.66 -3.50 2.38
CA GLY A 42 -2.18 -2.88 3.62
C GLY A 42 -2.35 -1.37 3.58
N GLY A 43 -2.65 -0.74 4.71
CA GLY A 43 -2.62 0.71 4.84
C GLY A 43 -1.19 1.25 4.87
N ASP A 44 -1.03 2.56 4.67
CA ASP A 44 0.30 3.19 4.67
C ASP A 44 1.05 3.02 6.00
N GLY A 45 0.41 3.25 7.13
CA GLY A 45 1.03 3.03 8.43
C GLY A 45 1.50 1.59 8.64
N GLY A 46 0.68 0.60 8.29
CA GLY A 46 1.06 -0.81 8.35
C GLY A 46 2.16 -1.18 7.36
N THR A 47 2.21 -0.53 6.20
CA THR A 47 3.14 -0.87 5.12
C THR A 47 4.47 -0.12 5.22
N TYR A 48 4.42 1.20 5.44
CA TYR A 48 5.61 2.06 5.49
C TYR A 48 6.41 1.92 6.78
N ASP A 49 5.71 1.59 7.88
CA ASP A 49 6.28 1.59 9.21
C ASP A 49 6.34 0.17 9.80
N ILE A 50 5.33 -0.22 10.55
CA ILE A 50 5.40 -1.38 11.44
C ILE A 50 5.47 -2.73 10.70
N GLY A 51 4.89 -2.84 9.51
CA GLY A 51 4.94 -4.06 8.67
C GLY A 51 6.04 -4.06 7.62
N PHE A 52 6.87 -3.00 7.54
CA PHE A 52 7.88 -2.87 6.50
C PHE A 52 8.90 -4.01 6.49
N GLN A 53 9.32 -4.48 7.65
CA GLN A 53 10.24 -5.62 7.77
C GLN A 53 9.66 -6.89 7.15
N SER A 54 8.40 -7.20 7.45
CA SER A 54 7.71 -8.37 6.89
C SER A 54 7.53 -8.28 5.37
N LEU A 55 7.23 -7.08 4.88
CA LEU A 55 7.10 -6.80 3.45
C LEU A 55 8.45 -6.97 2.73
N SER A 56 9.50 -6.37 3.27
CA SER A 56 10.87 -6.50 2.74
C SER A 56 11.28 -7.97 2.67
N GLY A 57 11.06 -8.74 3.74
CA GLY A 57 11.39 -10.16 3.76
C GLY A 57 10.54 -11.01 2.80
N ALA A 58 9.27 -10.66 2.58
CA ALA A 58 8.42 -11.34 1.61
C ALA A 58 8.92 -11.14 0.17
N PHE A 59 9.31 -9.92 -0.18
CA PHE A 59 9.87 -9.61 -1.49
C PHE A 59 11.26 -10.24 -1.70
N GLU A 60 12.12 -10.22 -0.67
CA GLU A 60 13.44 -10.84 -0.73
C GLU A 60 13.36 -12.36 -0.99
N ARG A 61 12.37 -13.03 -0.39
CA ARG A 61 12.14 -14.46 -0.63
C ARG A 61 11.53 -14.79 -2.01
N GLY A 62 11.17 -13.79 -2.81
CA GLY A 62 10.65 -13.98 -4.15
C GLY A 62 9.24 -14.60 -4.23
N HIS A 63 8.42 -14.39 -3.21
CA HIS A 63 7.03 -14.86 -3.23
C HIS A 63 6.22 -14.20 -4.36
N ASP A 64 5.37 -14.97 -5.04
CA ASP A 64 4.53 -14.50 -6.15
C ASP A 64 3.19 -13.95 -5.63
N PHE A 65 3.13 -12.68 -5.35
CA PHE A 65 1.92 -11.98 -4.91
C PHE A 65 1.91 -10.50 -5.29
N VAL A 66 0.73 -9.93 -5.34
CA VAL A 66 0.54 -8.48 -5.49
C VAL A 66 0.32 -7.86 -4.12
N TYR A 67 1.13 -6.90 -3.74
CA TYR A 67 0.91 -6.07 -2.56
C TYR A 67 0.38 -4.69 -2.96
N VAL A 68 -0.80 -4.35 -2.49
CA VAL A 68 -1.43 -3.05 -2.69
C VAL A 68 -1.35 -2.25 -1.40
N CYS A 69 -0.57 -1.18 -1.40
CA CYS A 69 -0.56 -0.21 -0.32
C CYS A 69 -1.68 0.80 -0.56
N TYR A 70 -2.64 0.83 0.34
CA TYR A 70 -3.69 1.85 0.39
C TYR A 70 -3.15 3.06 1.18
N ASP A 71 -2.61 4.04 0.43
CA ASP A 71 -1.90 5.19 1.00
C ASP A 71 -2.83 6.39 1.17
N ASN A 72 -3.23 6.66 2.40
CA ASN A 72 -4.00 7.84 2.77
C ASN A 72 -3.20 8.84 3.63
N GLU A 73 -1.88 8.60 3.75
CA GLU A 73 -0.89 9.47 4.36
C GLU A 73 -0.99 9.63 5.90
N ALA A 74 -1.69 8.71 6.57
CA ALA A 74 -1.71 8.67 8.05
C ALA A 74 -2.26 7.33 8.56
N TYR A 75 -2.08 7.04 9.84
CA TYR A 75 -2.89 6.05 10.56
C TYR A 75 -4.30 6.62 10.75
N MET A 76 -5.16 6.53 9.74
CA MET A 76 -6.44 7.25 9.70
C MET A 76 -7.45 6.73 10.72
N ASN A 77 -7.67 5.42 10.76
CA ASN A 77 -8.73 4.82 11.55
C ASN A 77 -8.53 4.99 13.07
N THR A 78 -7.30 5.00 13.52
CA THR A 78 -6.96 5.09 14.95
C THR A 78 -6.96 6.52 15.49
N GLY A 79 -7.17 7.51 14.64
CA GLY A 79 -7.29 8.92 15.03
C GLY A 79 -6.29 9.86 14.36
N ILE A 80 -5.91 9.56 13.12
CA ILE A 80 -5.08 10.44 12.26
C ILE A 80 -3.69 10.71 12.85
N GLN A 81 -3.01 9.66 13.31
CA GLN A 81 -1.61 9.77 13.71
C GLN A 81 -0.71 9.80 12.48
N ARG A 82 0.45 10.41 12.62
CA ARG A 82 1.42 10.43 11.55
C ARG A 82 1.93 9.03 11.19
N SER A 83 2.06 8.73 9.92
CA SER A 83 2.85 7.62 9.37
C SER A 83 4.14 8.14 8.71
N SER A 84 4.99 7.25 8.23
CA SER A 84 6.12 7.65 7.37
C SER A 84 5.67 8.13 5.99
N SER A 85 4.42 7.83 5.59
CA SER A 85 3.82 8.37 4.36
C SER A 85 3.30 9.80 4.52
N THR A 86 3.08 10.27 5.73
CA THR A 86 2.61 11.63 5.99
C THR A 86 3.59 12.66 5.45
N PRO A 87 3.13 13.67 4.67
CA PRO A 87 3.98 14.71 4.12
C PRO A 87 4.70 15.56 5.16
N PHE A 88 5.78 16.21 4.74
CA PHE A 88 6.46 17.22 5.56
C PHE A 88 5.51 18.38 5.90
N LEU A 89 5.54 18.84 7.13
CA LEU A 89 4.67 19.87 7.72
C LEU A 89 3.17 19.51 7.81
N ALA A 90 2.75 18.32 7.48
CA ALA A 90 1.35 17.93 7.62
C ALA A 90 0.93 17.85 9.09
N ASP A 91 -0.29 18.33 9.35
CA ASP A 91 -0.95 18.30 10.64
C ASP A 91 -1.54 16.92 10.93
N THR A 92 -1.16 16.31 12.04
CA THR A 92 -1.76 15.07 12.55
C THR A 92 -1.91 15.13 14.05
N THR A 93 -2.64 14.20 14.65
CA THR A 93 -2.82 14.17 16.12
C THR A 93 -1.52 13.95 16.89
N THR A 94 -0.51 13.36 16.27
CA THR A 94 0.82 13.15 16.89
C THR A 94 1.88 14.15 16.44
N THR A 95 1.59 14.95 15.44
CA THR A 95 2.42 16.07 14.96
C THR A 95 1.53 17.29 14.66
N PRO A 96 0.90 17.86 15.69
CA PRO A 96 -0.02 18.99 15.50
C PRO A 96 0.73 20.23 15.00
N THR A 97 0.08 21.01 14.13
CA THR A 97 0.60 22.30 13.70
C THR A 97 0.29 23.38 14.74
N GLY A 98 1.29 24.18 15.08
CA GLY A 98 1.16 25.26 16.06
C GLY A 98 2.40 26.15 16.09
N SER A 99 2.43 27.07 17.05
CA SER A 99 3.56 28.00 17.20
C SER A 99 4.86 27.33 17.65
N VAL A 100 4.79 26.14 18.24
CA VAL A 100 5.96 25.42 18.78
C VAL A 100 6.35 24.28 17.85
N ILE A 101 5.38 23.54 17.33
CA ILE A 101 5.58 22.41 16.40
C ILE A 101 4.87 22.76 15.08
N PRO A 102 5.61 22.85 13.96
CA PRO A 102 5.01 23.25 12.68
C PRO A 102 4.38 22.08 11.89
N GLY A 103 4.09 20.96 12.53
CA GLY A 103 3.65 19.71 11.91
C GLY A 103 4.75 18.65 11.84
N LYS A 104 4.61 17.69 10.95
CA LYS A 104 5.62 16.63 10.80
C LYS A 104 6.93 17.15 10.21
N MET A 105 8.02 16.98 10.93
CA MET A 105 9.35 17.50 10.56
C MET A 105 10.17 16.56 9.65
N GLN A 106 9.71 15.31 9.45
CA GLN A 106 10.40 14.33 8.59
C GLN A 106 9.78 14.32 7.20
N GLN A 107 10.61 14.16 6.20
CA GLN A 107 10.16 13.96 4.82
C GLN A 107 9.32 12.67 4.68
N LYS A 108 8.41 12.66 3.71
CA LYS A 108 7.67 11.46 3.31
C LYS A 108 8.67 10.39 2.85
N LYS A 109 8.56 9.18 3.40
CA LYS A 109 9.33 8.03 2.92
C LYS A 109 8.88 7.67 1.51
N ASN A 110 9.79 7.59 0.57
CA ASN A 110 9.45 7.16 -0.79
C ASN A 110 9.49 5.64 -0.90
N LEU A 111 8.41 4.99 -0.47
CA LEU A 111 8.33 3.54 -0.46
C LEU A 111 8.41 2.94 -1.87
N THR A 112 7.84 3.58 -2.87
CA THR A 112 7.91 3.14 -4.26
C THR A 112 9.36 3.02 -4.75
N LYS A 113 10.20 4.03 -4.48
CA LYS A 113 11.64 3.96 -4.80
C LYS A 113 12.36 2.87 -4.01
N ILE A 114 11.97 2.64 -2.76
CA ILE A 114 12.54 1.56 -1.95
C ILE A 114 12.20 0.20 -2.57
N MET A 115 10.96 0.00 -3.02
CA MET A 115 10.55 -1.25 -3.68
C MET A 115 11.27 -1.47 -5.02
N VAL A 116 11.51 -0.40 -5.79
CA VAL A 116 12.34 -0.47 -7.00
C VAL A 116 13.78 -0.88 -6.64
N ALA A 117 14.38 -0.26 -5.63
CA ALA A 117 15.71 -0.62 -5.16
C ALA A 117 15.78 -2.04 -4.56
N HIS A 118 14.66 -2.55 -4.08
CA HIS A 118 14.52 -3.93 -3.59
C HIS A 118 14.50 -4.96 -4.72
N GLY A 119 14.41 -4.54 -5.98
CA GLY A 119 14.35 -5.42 -7.13
C GLY A 119 13.00 -6.09 -7.36
N VAL A 120 11.92 -5.52 -6.82
CA VAL A 120 10.55 -6.03 -7.06
C VAL A 120 10.25 -5.96 -8.57
N PRO A 121 9.82 -7.07 -9.22
CA PRO A 121 9.66 -7.16 -10.67
C PRO A 121 8.71 -6.13 -11.28
N TYR A 122 7.64 -5.78 -10.56
CA TYR A 122 6.72 -4.73 -10.98
C TYR A 122 6.39 -3.79 -9.82
N VAL A 123 6.65 -2.50 -10.01
CA VAL A 123 6.36 -1.45 -9.03
C VAL A 123 5.64 -0.31 -9.72
N ALA A 124 4.51 0.14 -9.18
CA ALA A 124 3.78 1.28 -9.73
C ALA A 124 3.10 2.11 -8.64
N GLN A 125 2.84 3.37 -8.97
CA GLN A 125 1.97 4.26 -8.22
C GLN A 125 0.73 4.58 -9.05
N SER A 126 -0.41 4.76 -8.37
CA SER A 126 -1.65 5.17 -9.00
C SER A 126 -2.59 5.79 -7.97
N THR A 127 -3.73 6.25 -8.46
CA THR A 127 -4.88 6.65 -7.64
C THR A 127 -6.16 6.26 -8.37
N PHE A 128 -7.27 6.19 -7.63
CA PHE A 128 -8.54 5.72 -8.20
C PHE A 128 -9.23 6.75 -9.11
N MET A 129 -8.84 8.04 -9.07
CA MET A 129 -9.61 9.13 -9.70
C MET A 129 -8.88 9.95 -10.77
N GLY A 130 -7.58 9.87 -10.89
CA GLY A 130 -6.88 10.64 -11.92
C GLY A 130 -7.18 10.10 -13.33
N ASN A 131 -7.22 8.79 -13.44
CA ASN A 131 -7.55 8.05 -14.64
C ASN A 131 -7.86 6.59 -14.24
N PHE A 132 -9.13 6.21 -14.25
CA PHE A 132 -9.54 4.83 -13.94
C PHE A 132 -8.82 3.77 -14.78
N LYS A 133 -8.52 4.10 -16.02
CA LYS A 133 -7.78 3.23 -16.91
C LYS A 133 -6.37 2.99 -16.41
N ASP A 134 -5.70 4.01 -15.87
CA ASP A 134 -4.35 3.89 -15.32
C ASP A 134 -4.28 2.87 -14.18
N LEU A 135 -5.15 2.99 -13.19
CA LEU A 135 -5.20 2.02 -12.08
C LEU A 135 -5.52 0.60 -12.57
N SER A 136 -6.50 0.47 -13.46
CA SER A 136 -6.89 -0.83 -14.02
C SER A 136 -5.76 -1.49 -14.82
N GLU A 137 -5.07 -0.75 -15.65
CA GLU A 137 -3.93 -1.25 -16.43
C GLU A 137 -2.76 -1.66 -15.53
N LYS A 138 -2.45 -0.86 -14.50
CA LYS A 138 -1.40 -1.17 -13.52
C LYS A 138 -1.75 -2.38 -12.67
N ALA A 139 -2.99 -2.50 -12.24
CA ALA A 139 -3.48 -3.68 -11.52
C ALA A 139 -3.40 -4.94 -12.38
N HIS A 140 -3.83 -4.85 -13.64
CA HIS A 140 -3.70 -5.95 -14.59
C HIS A 140 -2.24 -6.36 -14.77
N LYS A 141 -1.34 -5.41 -15.01
CA LYS A 141 0.10 -5.71 -15.13
C LYS A 141 0.65 -6.36 -13.86
N ALA A 142 0.27 -5.85 -12.67
CA ALA A 142 0.72 -6.41 -11.40
C ALA A 142 0.30 -7.88 -11.23
N ILE A 143 -0.95 -8.21 -11.59
CA ILE A 143 -1.49 -9.58 -11.46
C ILE A 143 -0.80 -10.56 -12.41
N TYR A 144 -0.46 -10.11 -13.62
CA TYR A 144 0.09 -11.00 -14.67
C TYR A 144 1.61 -10.93 -14.79
N THR A 145 2.29 -10.05 -14.04
CA THR A 145 3.75 -10.10 -13.94
C THR A 145 4.18 -11.31 -13.12
N PRO A 146 5.09 -12.14 -13.60
CA PRO A 146 5.65 -13.23 -12.80
C PRO A 146 6.45 -12.69 -11.60
N GLY A 147 6.23 -13.28 -10.43
CA GLY A 147 6.85 -12.87 -9.19
C GLY A 147 6.08 -11.76 -8.46
N ALA A 148 6.76 -11.08 -7.56
CA ALA A 148 6.15 -10.07 -6.72
C ALA A 148 5.81 -8.78 -7.48
N ALA A 149 4.71 -8.14 -7.08
CA ALA A 149 4.35 -6.81 -7.56
C ALA A 149 3.95 -5.90 -6.39
N PHE A 150 4.27 -4.63 -6.50
CA PHE A 150 3.92 -3.61 -5.52
C PHE A 150 3.17 -2.44 -6.17
N LEU A 151 2.00 -2.13 -5.65
CA LEU A 151 1.20 -0.98 -6.05
C LEU A 151 1.04 -0.03 -4.87
N ASN A 152 1.48 1.22 -5.01
CA ASN A 152 1.14 2.29 -4.07
C ASN A 152 -0.05 3.07 -4.61
N VAL A 153 -1.21 2.94 -3.98
CA VAL A 153 -2.45 3.58 -4.42
C VAL A 153 -2.81 4.70 -3.47
N MET A 154 -2.61 5.93 -3.93
CA MET A 154 -3.02 7.10 -3.16
C MET A 154 -4.54 7.16 -3.06
N ALA A 155 -5.02 7.32 -1.85
CA ALA A 155 -6.43 7.35 -1.50
C ALA A 155 -6.73 8.48 -0.50
N PRO A 156 -6.88 9.73 -0.97
CA PRO A 156 -7.17 10.87 -0.11
C PRO A 156 -8.36 10.62 0.78
N CYS A 157 -8.18 10.79 2.09
CA CYS A 157 -9.22 10.57 3.08
C CYS A 157 -9.94 11.88 3.39
N PRO A 158 -11.26 12.04 3.11
CA PRO A 158 -11.97 13.29 3.37
C PRO A 158 -11.87 13.75 4.82
N ARG A 159 -11.97 12.82 5.76
CA ARG A 159 -11.88 13.12 7.19
C ARG A 159 -10.46 13.52 7.62
N GLY A 160 -9.47 12.78 7.16
CA GLY A 160 -8.06 13.04 7.54
C GLY A 160 -7.49 14.29 6.89
N TRP A 161 -7.82 14.51 5.63
CA TRP A 161 -7.38 15.68 4.86
C TRP A 161 -8.33 16.87 5.00
N ARG A 162 -9.43 16.73 5.78
CA ARG A 162 -10.35 17.79 6.17
C ARG A 162 -11.00 18.52 4.99
N TYR A 163 -11.55 17.79 4.05
CA TYR A 163 -12.34 18.31 2.94
C TYR A 163 -13.72 17.63 2.86
N PRO A 164 -14.75 18.30 2.30
CA PRO A 164 -16.07 17.70 2.10
C PRO A 164 -16.03 16.46 1.20
N SER A 165 -16.76 15.41 1.53
CA SER A 165 -16.70 14.12 0.80
C SER A 165 -17.07 14.25 -0.69
N GLU A 166 -17.92 15.21 -1.05
CA GLU A 166 -18.29 15.53 -2.43
C GLU A 166 -17.11 16.06 -3.28
N GLN A 167 -16.07 16.56 -2.63
CA GLN A 167 -14.84 17.04 -3.30
C GLN A 167 -13.80 15.94 -3.51
N LEU A 168 -14.09 14.70 -3.14
CA LEU A 168 -13.14 13.58 -3.23
C LEU A 168 -12.49 13.46 -4.63
N MET A 169 -13.29 13.59 -5.67
CA MET A 169 -12.85 13.52 -7.07
C MET A 169 -11.86 14.64 -7.41
N GLU A 170 -12.20 15.85 -7.00
CA GLU A 170 -11.39 17.04 -7.26
C GLU A 170 -10.06 16.99 -6.51
N VAL A 171 -10.09 16.64 -5.22
CA VAL A 171 -8.89 16.52 -4.38
C VAL A 171 -7.96 15.45 -4.92
N THR A 172 -8.49 14.29 -5.31
CA THR A 172 -7.69 13.21 -5.88
C THR A 172 -7.07 13.62 -7.22
N LYS A 173 -7.82 14.36 -8.06
CA LYS A 173 -7.27 14.89 -9.31
C LYS A 173 -6.14 15.90 -9.04
N LYS A 174 -6.32 16.80 -8.09
CA LYS A 174 -5.27 17.76 -7.69
C LYS A 174 -4.00 17.05 -7.21
N ALA A 175 -4.13 15.96 -6.44
CA ALA A 175 -2.98 15.18 -6.01
C ALA A 175 -2.19 14.61 -7.20
N VAL A 176 -2.87 14.17 -8.27
CA VAL A 176 -2.20 13.75 -9.51
C VAL A 176 -1.54 14.92 -10.23
N ASP A 177 -2.26 16.02 -10.38
CA ASP A 177 -1.80 17.20 -11.13
C ASP A 177 -0.56 17.85 -10.46
N THR A 178 -0.42 17.70 -9.14
CA THR A 178 0.71 18.22 -8.35
C THR A 178 1.82 17.22 -8.11
N CYS A 179 1.69 16.01 -8.63
CA CYS A 179 2.68 14.92 -8.48
C CYS A 179 2.94 14.51 -7.02
N VAL A 180 1.93 14.57 -6.18
CA VAL A 180 1.98 14.12 -4.77
C VAL A 180 2.02 12.60 -4.69
#